data_a8ea41df98a030d68a19c091c46a6668
#
_entry.id   a8ea41df98a030d68a19c091c46a6668
#
_cell.length_a   1.000
_cell.length_b   1.000
_cell.length_c   1.000
_cell.angle_alpha   90.00
_cell.angle_beta   90.00
_cell.angle_gamma   90.00
#
_symmetry.space_group_name_H-M   'P 1'
#
loop_
_entity.id
_entity.type
_entity.pdbx_description
1 polymer ?
#
loop_
_entity_poly.entity_id
_entity_poly.type
_entity_poly.pdbx_seq_one_letter_code
_entity_poly.pdbx_strand_id
1 'polypeptide(L)'
;MFKGSNVALITPFKDDNLDVDSYIKLIHFHLNNGTSGLVPAGTTGESPTLSHKEHQQVIDLCIKESKGKIPVIAGTGSNSTEEAISLTSHAEKAGASAALIVTPYYNKPTQEGLYQHYKAINDKCGLPIIIYNIPGRSVINMSVETMAKLFELKNIVGVKDATGDLDRVDQQLKAMGNEFIQLTGNDDNALEFNRRGGVGAISVTANIAPKLCSDFQSLSLLPDDQSKKEAENLDKVLQPLHNSMFVESNPSPVKYAAKILGLCDDAVRLPLVKVTDETKNIVSKALETAKLV
;
A
#
# COMPACT_ATOMS: atom_id res chain seq x y z
N MET A 1 -14.73 4.43 3.55
CA MET A 1 -14.37 3.01 3.45
C MET A 1 -12.86 2.86 3.59
N PHE A 2 -11.94 3.36 2.96
CA PHE A 2 -10.51 3.02 2.92
C PHE A 2 -9.61 3.76 3.94
N LYS A 3 -10.16 4.37 4.99
CA LYS A 3 -9.43 5.13 6.02
C LYS A 3 -8.66 4.22 6.99
N GLY A 4 -7.62 4.75 7.61
CA GLY A 4 -6.85 4.08 8.66
C GLY A 4 -5.64 3.31 8.15
N SER A 5 -5.27 2.22 8.80
CA SER A 5 -4.09 1.41 8.49
C SER A 5 -4.41 0.32 7.48
N ASN A 6 -4.15 0.58 6.20
CA ASN A 6 -4.19 -0.45 5.16
C ASN A 6 -2.79 -1.03 4.97
N VAL A 7 -2.67 -2.34 4.73
CA VAL A 7 -1.38 -2.99 4.55
C VAL A 7 -1.06 -3.22 3.07
N ALA A 8 0.11 -2.77 2.61
CA ALA A 8 0.70 -3.21 1.35
C ALA A 8 1.20 -4.64 1.54
N LEU A 9 0.34 -5.63 1.34
CA LEU A 9 0.56 -7.01 1.76
C LEU A 9 1.72 -7.65 0.99
N ILE A 10 2.67 -8.25 1.71
CA ILE A 10 3.74 -9.07 1.11
C ILE A 10 3.18 -10.34 0.49
N THR A 11 3.85 -10.85 -0.53
CA THR A 11 3.57 -12.16 -1.15
C THR A 11 4.64 -13.16 -0.74
N PRO A 12 4.37 -14.12 0.15
CA PRO A 12 5.33 -15.16 0.53
C PRO A 12 5.65 -16.09 -0.61
N PHE A 13 6.93 -16.48 -0.72
CA PHE A 13 7.38 -17.51 -1.66
C PHE A 13 8.12 -18.62 -0.91
N LYS A 14 8.00 -19.83 -1.45
CA LYS A 14 8.74 -21.01 -1.03
C LYS A 14 9.13 -21.83 -2.26
N ASP A 15 10.41 -22.15 -2.39
CA ASP A 15 10.94 -22.89 -3.55
C ASP A 15 10.50 -22.26 -4.88
N ASP A 16 10.60 -20.92 -4.99
CA ASP A 16 10.19 -20.06 -6.11
C ASP A 16 8.69 -20.08 -6.45
N ASN A 17 7.87 -20.79 -5.67
CA ASN A 17 6.42 -20.80 -5.82
C ASN A 17 5.74 -19.92 -4.78
N LEU A 18 4.49 -19.55 -5.05
CA LEU A 18 3.64 -18.89 -4.07
C LEU A 18 3.42 -19.79 -2.84
N ASP A 19 3.81 -19.32 -1.66
CA ASP A 19 3.52 -19.99 -0.38
C ASP A 19 2.10 -19.62 0.08
N VAL A 20 1.15 -20.41 -0.38
CA VAL A 20 -0.29 -20.19 -0.12
C VAL A 20 -0.60 -20.26 1.38
N ASP A 21 0.02 -21.19 2.11
CA ASP A 21 -0.27 -21.39 3.54
C ASP A 21 0.21 -20.17 4.36
N SER A 22 1.43 -19.70 4.11
CA SER A 22 1.95 -18.49 4.75
C SER A 22 1.15 -17.26 4.33
N TYR A 23 0.68 -17.18 3.09
CA TYR A 23 -0.15 -16.07 2.63
C TYR A 23 -1.50 -16.01 3.36
N ILE A 24 -2.18 -17.14 3.51
CA ILE A 24 -3.42 -17.25 4.29
C ILE A 24 -3.18 -16.89 5.76
N LYS A 25 -2.09 -17.37 6.35
CA LYS A 25 -1.67 -17.02 7.72
C LYS A 25 -1.49 -15.52 7.90
N LEU A 26 -0.83 -14.84 6.93
CA LEU A 26 -0.66 -13.38 6.94
C LEU A 26 -2.01 -12.65 6.86
N ILE A 27 -2.91 -13.07 6.00
CA ILE A 27 -4.25 -12.46 5.90
C ILE A 27 -4.97 -12.56 7.26
N HIS A 28 -4.97 -13.74 7.89
CA HIS A 28 -5.59 -13.93 9.19
C HIS A 28 -4.88 -13.15 10.31
N PHE A 29 -3.55 -13.01 10.25
CA PHE A 29 -2.79 -12.16 11.15
C PHE A 29 -3.27 -10.71 11.08
N HIS A 30 -3.49 -10.16 9.89
CA HIS A 30 -4.03 -8.82 9.71
C HIS A 30 -5.47 -8.67 10.21
N LEU A 31 -6.34 -9.65 9.92
CA LEU A 31 -7.74 -9.63 10.38
C LEU A 31 -7.85 -9.61 11.92
N ASN A 32 -6.89 -10.21 12.62
CA ASN A 32 -6.88 -10.30 14.07
C ASN A 32 -6.18 -9.14 14.78
N ASN A 33 -5.53 -8.23 14.02
CA ASN A 33 -4.71 -7.15 14.57
C ASN A 33 -5.17 -5.74 14.13
N GLY A 34 -6.43 -5.58 13.73
CA GLY A 34 -7.05 -4.27 13.51
C GLY A 34 -6.70 -3.58 12.20
N THR A 35 -6.08 -4.28 11.24
CA THR A 35 -5.82 -3.75 9.89
C THR A 35 -7.13 -3.31 9.24
N SER A 36 -7.15 -2.11 8.67
CA SER A 36 -8.34 -1.49 8.07
C SER A 36 -8.63 -1.97 6.64
N GLY A 37 -7.62 -2.45 5.92
CA GLY A 37 -7.76 -2.96 4.55
C GLY A 37 -6.52 -3.71 4.09
N LEU A 38 -6.70 -4.65 3.18
CA LEU A 38 -5.63 -5.46 2.58
C LEU A 38 -5.35 -5.00 1.15
N VAL A 39 -4.07 -4.81 0.82
CA VAL A 39 -3.65 -4.37 -0.51
C VAL A 39 -2.72 -5.42 -1.13
N PRO A 40 -3.28 -6.51 -1.71
CA PRO A 40 -2.52 -7.54 -2.41
C PRO A 40 -1.98 -7.04 -3.74
N ALA A 41 -0.94 -7.69 -4.25
CA ALA A 41 -0.35 -7.47 -5.58
C ALA A 41 0.07 -6.01 -5.86
N GLY A 42 0.46 -5.26 -4.81
CA GLY A 42 1.14 -3.97 -4.95
C GLY A 42 2.65 -4.14 -5.13
N THR A 43 3.41 -3.04 -5.05
CA THR A 43 4.89 -3.05 -5.09
C THR A 43 5.49 -3.98 -4.03
N THR A 44 5.00 -3.86 -2.80
CA THR A 44 5.45 -4.68 -1.65
C THR A 44 5.05 -6.16 -1.82
N GLY A 45 3.99 -6.43 -2.56
CA GLY A 45 3.55 -7.78 -2.93
C GLY A 45 4.27 -8.34 -4.16
N GLU A 46 5.35 -7.71 -4.63
CA GLU A 46 6.17 -8.15 -5.76
C GLU A 46 5.38 -8.35 -7.06
N SER A 47 4.36 -7.52 -7.30
CA SER A 47 3.51 -7.57 -8.50
C SER A 47 4.30 -7.75 -9.82
N PRO A 48 5.45 -7.06 -10.07
CA PRO A 48 6.17 -7.19 -11.33
C PRO A 48 6.73 -8.58 -11.62
N THR A 49 6.90 -9.43 -10.63
CA THR A 49 7.49 -10.79 -10.76
C THR A 49 6.46 -11.90 -10.58
N LEU A 50 5.20 -11.55 -10.37
CA LEU A 50 4.10 -12.50 -10.42
C LEU A 50 3.69 -12.75 -11.88
N SER A 51 3.51 -14.00 -12.26
CA SER A 51 2.78 -14.30 -13.50
C SER A 51 1.32 -13.80 -13.38
N HIS A 52 0.64 -13.57 -14.49
CA HIS A 52 -0.77 -13.15 -14.44
C HIS A 52 -1.64 -14.12 -13.63
N LYS A 53 -1.35 -15.43 -13.72
CA LYS A 53 -2.06 -16.45 -12.93
C LYS A 53 -1.82 -16.29 -11.42
N GLU A 54 -0.58 -16.07 -11.01
CA GLU A 54 -0.26 -15.83 -9.60
C GLU A 54 -0.83 -14.50 -9.10
N HIS A 55 -0.78 -13.45 -9.93
CA HIS A 55 -1.37 -12.15 -9.61
C HIS A 55 -2.88 -12.30 -9.32
N GLN A 56 -3.61 -13.02 -10.18
CA GLN A 56 -5.01 -13.34 -9.96
C GLN A 56 -5.21 -14.18 -8.71
N GLN A 57 -4.40 -15.21 -8.52
CA GLN A 57 -4.49 -16.10 -7.36
C GLN A 57 -4.31 -15.40 -6.02
N VAL A 58 -3.35 -14.46 -5.88
CA VAL A 58 -3.15 -13.73 -4.62
C VAL A 58 -4.31 -12.79 -4.33
N ILE A 59 -4.92 -12.18 -5.34
CA ILE A 59 -6.12 -11.34 -5.17
C ILE A 59 -7.31 -12.21 -4.76
N ASP A 60 -7.57 -13.31 -5.45
CA ASP A 60 -8.68 -14.23 -5.17
C ASP A 60 -8.60 -14.81 -3.76
N LEU A 61 -7.40 -15.26 -3.35
CA LEU A 61 -7.15 -15.75 -1.98
C LEU A 61 -7.40 -14.66 -0.94
N CYS A 62 -6.90 -13.43 -1.18
CA CYS A 62 -7.08 -12.32 -0.27
C CYS A 62 -8.56 -11.98 -0.07
N ILE A 63 -9.34 -11.93 -1.15
CA ILE A 63 -10.78 -11.68 -1.10
C ILE A 63 -11.51 -12.82 -0.37
N LYS A 64 -11.19 -14.06 -0.74
CA LYS A 64 -11.80 -15.26 -0.13
C LYS A 64 -11.56 -15.33 1.38
N GLU A 65 -10.32 -15.11 1.82
CA GLU A 65 -9.94 -15.26 3.22
C GLU A 65 -10.36 -14.05 4.09
N SER A 66 -10.46 -12.85 3.50
CA SER A 66 -10.98 -11.67 4.21
C SER A 66 -12.48 -11.79 4.54
N LYS A 67 -13.22 -12.60 3.77
CA LYS A 67 -14.66 -12.88 3.96
C LYS A 67 -15.51 -11.61 4.12
N GLY A 68 -15.11 -10.52 3.47
CA GLY A 68 -15.79 -9.23 3.56
C GLY A 68 -15.67 -8.50 4.91
N LYS A 69 -14.81 -8.98 5.83
CA LYS A 69 -14.59 -8.33 7.13
C LYS A 69 -13.92 -6.98 7.01
N ILE A 70 -12.97 -6.86 6.08
CA ILE A 70 -12.27 -5.62 5.74
C ILE A 70 -12.14 -5.52 4.22
N PRO A 71 -12.02 -4.29 3.66
CA PRO A 71 -11.88 -4.10 2.21
C PRO A 71 -10.59 -4.69 1.67
N VAL A 72 -10.66 -5.23 0.45
CA VAL A 72 -9.50 -5.63 -0.35
C VAL A 72 -9.33 -4.62 -1.49
N ILE A 73 -8.19 -3.94 -1.51
CA ILE A 73 -7.81 -2.95 -2.51
C ILE A 73 -6.77 -3.60 -3.42
N ALA A 74 -7.20 -4.16 -4.53
CA ALA A 74 -6.33 -4.94 -5.41
C ALA A 74 -5.32 -4.04 -6.16
N GLY A 75 -4.03 -4.37 -6.11
CA GLY A 75 -3.02 -3.74 -6.96
C GLY A 75 -3.20 -4.23 -8.40
N THR A 76 -3.58 -3.34 -9.32
CA THR A 76 -3.90 -3.70 -10.71
C THR A 76 -3.25 -2.77 -11.74
N GLY A 77 -2.31 -1.92 -11.28
CA GLY A 77 -1.62 -0.98 -12.16
C GLY A 77 -0.59 -1.65 -13.07
N SER A 78 -0.47 -1.12 -14.27
CA SER A 78 0.54 -1.49 -15.28
C SER A 78 0.93 -0.25 -16.09
N ASN A 79 2.09 -0.30 -16.75
CA ASN A 79 2.48 0.70 -17.76
C ASN A 79 1.84 0.44 -19.14
N SER A 80 1.07 -0.64 -19.27
CA SER A 80 0.16 -0.92 -20.39
C SER A 80 -1.29 -0.70 -19.95
N THR A 81 -1.99 0.20 -20.65
CA THR A 81 -3.40 0.50 -20.34
C THR A 81 -4.28 -0.75 -20.49
N GLU A 82 -4.05 -1.57 -21.51
CA GLU A 82 -4.81 -2.79 -21.77
C GLU A 82 -4.61 -3.82 -20.64
N GLU A 83 -3.36 -3.99 -20.18
CA GLU A 83 -3.05 -4.88 -19.06
C GLU A 83 -3.71 -4.38 -17.77
N ALA A 84 -3.63 -3.07 -17.47
CA ALA A 84 -4.28 -2.49 -16.30
C ALA A 84 -5.81 -2.70 -16.32
N ILE A 85 -6.46 -2.56 -17.49
CA ILE A 85 -7.88 -2.88 -17.68
C ILE A 85 -8.15 -4.36 -17.41
N SER A 86 -7.33 -5.27 -17.95
CA SER A 86 -7.49 -6.71 -17.76
C SER A 86 -7.38 -7.11 -16.29
N LEU A 87 -6.34 -6.61 -15.58
CA LEU A 87 -6.11 -6.88 -14.17
C LEU A 87 -7.23 -6.30 -13.29
N THR A 88 -7.69 -5.07 -13.59
CA THR A 88 -8.77 -4.41 -12.85
C THR A 88 -10.11 -5.14 -13.07
N SER A 89 -10.38 -5.56 -14.30
CA SER A 89 -11.60 -6.34 -14.62
C SER A 89 -11.62 -7.70 -13.91
N HIS A 90 -10.46 -8.36 -13.75
CA HIS A 90 -10.38 -9.58 -12.94
C HIS A 90 -10.70 -9.28 -11.47
N ALA A 91 -10.05 -8.26 -10.88
CA ALA A 91 -10.27 -7.87 -9.48
C ALA A 91 -11.74 -7.51 -9.21
N GLU A 92 -12.40 -6.81 -10.14
CA GLU A 92 -13.83 -6.50 -10.07
C GLU A 92 -14.67 -7.76 -10.02
N LYS A 93 -14.46 -8.71 -10.94
CA LYS A 93 -15.18 -9.98 -10.99
C LYS A 93 -14.93 -10.85 -9.77
N ALA A 94 -13.75 -10.79 -9.19
CA ALA A 94 -13.40 -11.50 -7.96
C ALA A 94 -14.06 -10.90 -6.71
N GLY A 95 -14.56 -9.65 -6.78
CA GLY A 95 -15.22 -8.97 -5.67
C GLY A 95 -14.30 -8.09 -4.81
N ALA A 96 -13.22 -7.55 -5.37
CA ALA A 96 -12.41 -6.52 -4.72
C ALA A 96 -13.24 -5.28 -4.39
N SER A 97 -12.86 -4.55 -3.34
CA SER A 97 -13.54 -3.32 -2.91
C SER A 97 -13.08 -2.09 -3.68
N ALA A 98 -11.84 -2.10 -4.17
CA ALA A 98 -11.23 -1.05 -5.00
C ALA A 98 -10.01 -1.59 -5.76
N ALA A 99 -9.54 -0.82 -6.73
CA ALA A 99 -8.29 -1.01 -7.44
C ALA A 99 -7.26 0.05 -7.01
N LEU A 100 -6.04 -0.35 -6.69
CA LEU A 100 -4.88 0.52 -6.54
C LEU A 100 -4.08 0.50 -7.84
N ILE A 101 -4.02 1.61 -8.54
CA ILE A 101 -3.42 1.70 -9.87
C ILE A 101 -2.22 2.63 -9.83
N VAL A 102 -1.01 2.07 -9.96
CA VAL A 102 0.22 2.87 -10.06
C VAL A 102 0.26 3.61 -11.39
N THR A 103 0.76 4.86 -11.35
CA THR A 103 1.04 5.61 -12.58
C THR A 103 1.98 4.82 -13.49
N PRO A 104 1.75 4.81 -14.83
CA PRO A 104 2.62 4.10 -15.76
C PRO A 104 4.09 4.47 -15.57
N TYR A 105 4.92 3.45 -15.37
CA TYR A 105 6.35 3.55 -15.15
C TYR A 105 7.11 3.20 -16.43
N TYR A 106 8.38 3.64 -16.55
CA TYR A 106 9.29 3.37 -17.67
C TYR A 106 8.95 4.14 -18.95
N ASN A 107 7.74 4.04 -19.52
CA ASN A 107 7.33 4.68 -20.77
C ASN A 107 6.93 6.16 -20.64
N LYS A 108 6.93 6.72 -19.41
CA LYS A 108 6.85 8.15 -19.08
C LYS A 108 5.75 8.94 -19.83
N PRO A 109 4.47 8.62 -19.65
CA PRO A 109 3.41 9.38 -20.28
C PRO A 109 3.39 10.84 -19.79
N THR A 110 2.88 11.74 -20.63
CA THR A 110 2.56 13.13 -20.26
C THR A 110 1.36 13.17 -19.30
N GLN A 111 1.03 14.34 -18.75
CA GLN A 111 -0.17 14.50 -17.91
C GLN A 111 -1.45 14.13 -18.68
N GLU A 112 -1.53 14.47 -19.95
CA GLU A 112 -2.63 14.05 -20.82
C GLU A 112 -2.64 12.53 -21.02
N GLY A 113 -1.49 11.90 -21.21
CA GLY A 113 -1.36 10.45 -21.29
C GLY A 113 -1.81 9.75 -20.01
N LEU A 114 -1.47 10.33 -18.83
CA LEU A 114 -1.97 9.85 -17.54
C LEU A 114 -3.50 9.96 -17.46
N TYR A 115 -4.06 11.10 -17.83
CA TYR A 115 -5.51 11.29 -17.84
C TYR A 115 -6.20 10.24 -18.72
N GLN A 116 -5.74 10.04 -19.95
CA GLN A 116 -6.33 9.08 -20.89
C GLN A 116 -6.19 7.63 -20.41
N HIS A 117 -5.06 7.29 -19.77
CA HIS A 117 -4.83 5.96 -19.17
C HIS A 117 -5.88 5.64 -18.09
N TYR A 118 -6.03 6.52 -17.09
CA TYR A 118 -7.01 6.31 -16.01
C TYR A 118 -8.44 6.42 -16.50
N LYS A 119 -8.72 7.30 -17.44
CA LYS A 119 -10.04 7.41 -18.06
C LYS A 119 -10.44 6.13 -18.78
N ALA A 120 -9.53 5.53 -19.55
CA ALA A 120 -9.80 4.26 -20.24
C ALA A 120 -10.13 3.12 -19.27
N ILE A 121 -9.42 3.06 -18.11
CA ILE A 121 -9.70 2.07 -17.06
C ILE A 121 -11.05 2.37 -16.40
N ASN A 122 -11.31 3.63 -16.04
CA ASN A 122 -12.59 4.09 -15.46
C ASN A 122 -13.79 3.72 -16.34
N ASP A 123 -13.65 3.88 -17.66
CA ASP A 123 -14.73 3.64 -18.62
C ASP A 123 -15.02 2.15 -18.84
N LYS A 124 -14.07 1.27 -18.50
CA LYS A 124 -14.16 -0.18 -18.72
C LYS A 124 -14.44 -0.99 -17.46
N CYS A 125 -14.15 -0.44 -16.28
CA CYS A 125 -14.25 -1.13 -14.99
C CYS A 125 -15.10 -0.32 -14.03
N GLY A 126 -15.94 -0.98 -13.22
CA GLY A 126 -16.84 -0.35 -12.26
C GLY A 126 -16.25 -0.21 -10.85
N LEU A 127 -15.03 -0.71 -10.59
CA LEU A 127 -14.39 -0.61 -9.28
C LEU A 127 -14.01 0.83 -8.94
N PRO A 128 -14.15 1.26 -7.67
CA PRO A 128 -13.47 2.45 -7.16
C PRO A 128 -11.96 2.36 -7.43
N ILE A 129 -11.37 3.44 -7.93
CA ILE A 129 -9.95 3.52 -8.29
C ILE A 129 -9.24 4.47 -7.33
N ILE A 130 -8.19 3.99 -6.69
CA ILE A 130 -7.22 4.76 -5.93
C ILE A 130 -5.97 4.93 -6.80
N ILE A 131 -5.66 6.15 -7.19
CA ILE A 131 -4.45 6.49 -7.94
C ILE A 131 -3.23 6.21 -7.05
N TYR A 132 -2.19 5.58 -7.58
CA TYR A 132 -0.93 5.43 -6.86
C TYR A 132 0.16 6.26 -7.52
N ASN A 133 0.49 7.39 -6.88
CA ASN A 133 1.51 8.32 -7.35
C ASN A 133 2.82 8.12 -6.59
N ILE A 134 3.83 7.56 -7.25
CA ILE A 134 5.13 7.23 -6.68
C ILE A 134 6.29 7.60 -7.62
N PRO A 135 6.63 8.89 -7.75
CA PRO A 135 7.64 9.35 -8.69
C PRO A 135 9.04 8.78 -8.42
N GLY A 136 9.37 8.41 -7.19
CA GLY A 136 10.62 7.72 -6.86
C GLY A 136 10.82 6.37 -7.57
N ARG A 137 9.72 5.73 -8.04
CA ARG A 137 9.77 4.46 -8.79
C ARG A 137 9.28 4.61 -10.24
N SER A 138 8.23 5.41 -10.46
CA SER A 138 7.64 5.59 -11.80
C SER A 138 8.31 6.69 -12.61
N VAL A 139 9.17 7.51 -12.00
CA VAL A 139 9.85 8.70 -12.57
C VAL A 139 8.88 9.85 -12.86
N ILE A 140 7.64 9.58 -13.20
CA ILE A 140 6.63 10.60 -13.46
C ILE A 140 5.85 10.95 -12.18
N ASN A 141 5.46 12.21 -12.07
CA ASN A 141 4.62 12.72 -10.98
C ASN A 141 3.31 13.26 -11.56
N MET A 142 2.19 12.69 -11.14
CA MET A 142 0.88 13.20 -11.54
C MET A 142 0.61 14.52 -10.83
N SER A 143 0.27 15.57 -11.58
CA SER A 143 -0.05 16.87 -11.00
C SER A 143 -1.40 16.86 -10.28
N VAL A 144 -1.59 17.79 -9.35
CA VAL A 144 -2.87 17.96 -8.64
C VAL A 144 -3.99 18.32 -9.61
N GLU A 145 -3.70 19.12 -10.65
CA GLU A 145 -4.66 19.48 -11.68
C GLU A 145 -5.13 18.26 -12.50
N THR A 146 -4.22 17.34 -12.80
CA THR A 146 -4.57 16.07 -13.47
C THR A 146 -5.42 15.19 -12.57
N MET A 147 -5.09 15.11 -11.27
CA MET A 147 -5.90 14.37 -10.29
C MET A 147 -7.30 14.97 -10.15
N ALA A 148 -7.42 16.30 -10.11
CA ALA A 148 -8.70 16.98 -10.04
C ALA A 148 -9.60 16.67 -11.24
N LYS A 149 -9.05 16.71 -12.47
CA LYS A 149 -9.78 16.29 -13.68
C LYS A 149 -10.19 14.81 -13.62
N LEU A 150 -9.34 13.94 -13.11
CA LEU A 150 -9.66 12.52 -12.94
C LEU A 150 -10.76 12.30 -11.90
N PHE A 151 -10.77 13.09 -10.82
CA PHE A 151 -11.78 12.99 -9.76
C PHE A 151 -13.20 13.35 -10.25
N GLU A 152 -13.35 14.05 -11.38
CA GLU A 152 -14.65 14.25 -12.05
C GLU A 152 -15.20 12.94 -12.65
N LEU A 153 -14.38 11.91 -12.83
CA LEU A 153 -14.79 10.61 -13.33
C LEU A 153 -15.41 9.76 -12.20
N LYS A 154 -16.40 8.96 -12.57
CA LYS A 154 -17.28 8.23 -11.65
C LYS A 154 -16.55 7.36 -10.62
N ASN A 155 -15.47 6.69 -11.04
CA ASN A 155 -14.84 5.64 -10.22
C ASN A 155 -13.54 6.10 -9.56
N ILE A 156 -13.01 7.29 -9.85
CA ILE A 156 -11.81 7.82 -9.20
C ILE A 156 -12.19 8.35 -7.82
N VAL A 157 -11.67 7.73 -6.74
CA VAL A 157 -12.08 8.04 -5.38
C VAL A 157 -10.98 8.63 -4.51
N GLY A 158 -9.72 8.56 -4.92
CA GLY A 158 -8.63 9.07 -4.10
C GLY A 158 -7.24 8.72 -4.63
N VAL A 159 -6.26 8.98 -3.80
CA VAL A 159 -4.85 8.75 -4.09
C VAL A 159 -4.14 8.04 -2.93
N LYS A 160 -3.20 7.14 -3.26
CA LYS A 160 -2.04 6.81 -2.44
C LYS A 160 -0.92 7.71 -2.91
N ASP A 161 -0.60 8.75 -2.13
CA ASP A 161 0.51 9.65 -2.43
C ASP A 161 1.80 9.14 -1.75
N ALA A 162 2.81 8.86 -2.55
CA ALA A 162 4.13 8.43 -2.11
C ALA A 162 5.23 9.36 -2.67
N THR A 163 4.92 10.64 -2.79
CA THR A 163 5.88 11.67 -3.17
C THR A 163 6.77 12.10 -2.01
N GLY A 164 6.27 12.00 -0.77
CA GLY A 164 6.90 12.58 0.41
C GLY A 164 6.63 14.08 0.57
N ASP A 165 5.99 14.72 -0.39
CA ASP A 165 5.66 16.15 -0.37
C ASP A 165 4.31 16.37 0.34
N LEU A 166 4.38 16.83 1.57
CA LEU A 166 3.20 17.08 2.41
C LEU A 166 2.35 18.27 1.95
N ASP A 167 2.91 19.22 1.20
CA ASP A 167 2.15 20.38 0.70
C ASP A 167 1.09 19.94 -0.32
N ARG A 168 1.28 18.77 -0.93
CA ARG A 168 0.31 18.17 -1.85
C ARG A 168 -1.00 17.81 -1.15
N VAL A 169 -0.96 17.47 0.15
CA VAL A 169 -2.17 17.18 0.92
C VAL A 169 -3.10 18.39 0.94
N ASP A 170 -2.54 19.56 1.25
CA ASP A 170 -3.29 20.82 1.30
C ASP A 170 -3.78 21.22 -0.11
N GLN A 171 -2.93 21.06 -1.12
CA GLN A 171 -3.29 21.36 -2.52
C GLN A 171 -4.42 20.45 -3.02
N GLN A 172 -4.35 19.15 -2.72
CA GLN A 172 -5.38 18.16 -3.09
C GLN A 172 -6.68 18.44 -2.35
N LEU A 173 -6.61 18.74 -1.04
CA LEU A 173 -7.78 19.11 -0.24
C LEU A 173 -8.47 20.36 -0.80
N LYS A 174 -7.70 21.38 -1.16
CA LYS A 174 -8.22 22.62 -1.76
C LYS A 174 -8.86 22.39 -3.11
N ALA A 175 -8.29 21.51 -3.94
CA ALA A 175 -8.76 21.27 -5.32
C ALA A 175 -9.97 20.33 -5.38
N MET A 176 -10.05 19.33 -4.49
CA MET A 176 -11.01 18.22 -4.60
C MET A 176 -11.89 18.04 -3.35
N GLY A 177 -11.59 18.74 -2.24
CA GLY A 177 -12.37 18.65 -1.00
C GLY A 177 -12.14 17.34 -0.23
N ASN A 178 -12.95 17.17 0.83
CA ASN A 178 -12.82 16.05 1.78
C ASN A 178 -13.31 14.69 1.23
N GLU A 179 -14.02 14.69 0.12
CA GLU A 179 -14.52 13.46 -0.51
C GLU A 179 -13.40 12.72 -1.28
N PHE A 180 -12.36 13.43 -1.69
CA PHE A 180 -11.17 12.81 -2.28
C PHE A 180 -10.32 12.16 -1.20
N ILE A 181 -10.23 10.84 -1.23
CA ILE A 181 -9.52 10.04 -0.22
C ILE A 181 -8.01 10.19 -0.41
N GLN A 182 -7.33 10.72 0.60
CA GLN A 182 -5.88 10.88 0.61
C GLN A 182 -5.25 9.87 1.57
N LEU A 183 -4.48 8.92 1.04
CA LEU A 183 -3.70 7.94 1.80
C LEU A 183 -2.21 8.16 1.55
N THR A 184 -1.39 8.19 2.60
CA THR A 184 0.06 8.22 2.39
C THR A 184 0.59 6.83 1.98
N GLY A 185 1.59 6.83 1.10
CA GLY A 185 2.41 5.65 0.80
C GLY A 185 3.71 5.61 1.60
N ASN A 186 3.96 6.61 2.45
CA ASN A 186 5.16 6.81 3.23
C ASN A 186 4.82 6.69 4.72
N ASP A 187 5.25 5.60 5.34
CA ASP A 187 4.94 5.33 6.76
C ASP A 187 5.52 6.40 7.69
N ASP A 188 6.71 6.88 7.40
CA ASP A 188 7.49 7.80 8.22
C ASP A 188 6.89 9.21 8.33
N ASN A 189 6.05 9.62 7.38
CA ASN A 189 5.41 10.94 7.40
C ASN A 189 3.89 10.90 7.73
N ALA A 190 3.36 9.71 8.07
CA ALA A 190 1.92 9.49 8.20
C ALA A 190 1.25 10.37 9.28
N LEU A 191 1.97 10.70 10.37
CA LEU A 191 1.44 11.57 11.43
C LEU A 191 1.10 12.96 10.88
N GLU A 192 2.06 13.60 10.22
CA GLU A 192 1.86 14.95 9.67
C GLU A 192 0.93 14.94 8.45
N PHE A 193 0.98 13.88 7.63
CA PHE A 193 0.06 13.69 6.51
C PHE A 193 -1.41 13.67 6.97
N ASN A 194 -1.71 12.94 8.06
CA ASN A 194 -3.05 12.88 8.63
C ASN A 194 -3.48 14.22 9.25
N ARG A 195 -2.56 14.94 9.91
CA ARG A 195 -2.81 16.27 10.48
C ARG A 195 -3.19 17.31 9.43
N ARG A 196 -2.71 17.16 8.20
CA ARG A 196 -3.04 18.05 7.07
C ARG A 196 -4.30 17.66 6.31
N GLY A 197 -4.97 16.58 6.70
CA GLY A 197 -6.23 16.17 6.07
C GLY A 197 -6.16 14.80 5.38
N GLY A 198 -5.04 14.10 5.47
CA GLY A 198 -4.96 12.69 5.11
C GLY A 198 -5.85 11.84 6.00
N VAL A 199 -6.21 10.65 5.53
CA VAL A 199 -7.16 9.78 6.23
C VAL A 199 -6.60 8.38 6.53
N GLY A 200 -5.27 8.20 6.41
CA GLY A 200 -4.63 6.93 6.69
C GLY A 200 -3.42 6.65 5.79
N ALA A 201 -2.98 5.41 5.80
CA ALA A 201 -1.82 4.94 5.05
C ALA A 201 -2.09 3.62 4.32
N ILE A 202 -1.34 3.38 3.24
CA ILE A 202 -1.09 2.04 2.71
C ILE A 202 0.36 1.69 3.06
N SER A 203 0.52 1.01 4.18
CA SER A 203 1.73 0.84 4.98
C SER A 203 2.54 -0.39 4.58
N VAL A 204 3.87 -0.28 4.60
CA VAL A 204 4.79 -1.43 4.55
C VAL A 204 5.01 -2.00 5.95
N THR A 205 5.22 -1.15 6.95
CA THR A 205 5.47 -1.55 8.34
C THR A 205 4.31 -2.34 8.94
N ALA A 206 3.08 -2.09 8.49
CA ALA A 206 1.91 -2.83 8.94
C ALA A 206 2.02 -4.36 8.69
N ASN A 207 2.84 -4.83 7.74
CA ASN A 207 3.07 -6.27 7.54
C ASN A 207 3.63 -6.98 8.78
N ILE A 208 4.37 -6.26 9.62
CA ILE A 208 5.07 -6.81 10.80
C ILE A 208 4.57 -6.25 12.13
N ALA A 209 3.90 -5.11 12.11
CA ALA A 209 3.40 -4.43 13.31
C ALA A 209 1.94 -3.93 13.10
N PRO A 210 0.99 -4.80 12.66
CA PRO A 210 -0.36 -4.34 12.28
C PRO A 210 -1.11 -3.66 13.42
N LYS A 211 -1.00 -4.17 14.65
CA LYS A 211 -1.69 -3.59 15.81
C LYS A 211 -1.16 -2.19 16.13
N LEU A 212 0.17 -2.01 16.18
CA LEU A 212 0.77 -0.69 16.43
C LEU A 212 0.40 0.32 15.34
N CYS A 213 0.48 -0.09 14.07
CA CYS A 213 0.08 0.76 12.95
C CYS A 213 -1.42 1.10 12.97
N SER A 214 -2.28 0.16 13.35
CA SER A 214 -3.73 0.38 13.47
C SER A 214 -4.06 1.36 14.60
N ASP A 215 -3.46 1.19 15.78
CA ASP A 215 -3.66 2.07 16.92
C ASP A 215 -3.16 3.49 16.61
N PHE A 216 -1.96 3.60 16.03
CA PHE A 216 -1.39 4.86 15.58
C PHE A 216 -2.32 5.57 14.58
N GLN A 217 -2.76 4.90 13.54
CA GLN A 217 -3.65 5.50 12.54
C GLN A 217 -4.98 5.93 13.15
N SER A 218 -5.56 5.12 14.04
CA SER A 218 -6.82 5.45 14.70
C SER A 218 -6.69 6.70 15.56
N LEU A 219 -5.62 6.82 16.37
CA LEU A 219 -5.37 7.97 17.24
C LEU A 219 -4.99 9.23 16.45
N SER A 220 -4.19 9.09 15.39
CA SER A 220 -3.74 10.22 14.58
C SER A 220 -4.88 10.95 13.83
N LEU A 221 -6.01 10.28 13.65
CA LEU A 221 -7.20 10.83 12.99
C LEU A 221 -8.19 11.48 13.98
N LEU A 222 -7.96 11.38 15.29
CA LEU A 222 -8.81 11.98 16.31
C LEU A 222 -8.38 13.42 16.61
N PRO A 223 -9.34 14.33 16.84
CA PRO A 223 -9.04 15.77 17.00
C PRO A 223 -8.57 16.17 18.40
N ASP A 224 -8.82 15.35 19.43
CA ASP A 224 -8.54 15.68 20.82
C ASP A 224 -7.04 15.59 21.18
N ASP A 225 -6.60 16.39 22.18
CA ASP A 225 -5.19 16.52 22.51
C ASP A 225 -4.59 15.25 23.15
N GLN A 226 -5.40 14.44 23.84
CA GLN A 226 -4.93 13.19 24.42
C GLN A 226 -4.57 12.19 23.30
N SER A 227 -5.46 12.01 22.34
CA SER A 227 -5.24 11.14 21.17
C SER A 227 -4.05 11.60 20.33
N LYS A 228 -3.88 12.92 20.13
CA LYS A 228 -2.71 13.48 19.44
C LYS A 228 -1.39 13.13 20.12
N LYS A 229 -1.34 13.25 21.46
CA LYS A 229 -0.14 12.92 22.25
C LYS A 229 0.16 11.42 22.22
N GLU A 230 -0.87 10.59 22.28
CA GLU A 230 -0.71 9.14 22.19
C GLU A 230 -0.24 8.73 20.79
N ALA A 231 -0.76 9.34 19.72
CA ALA A 231 -0.30 9.13 18.36
C ALA A 231 1.18 9.50 18.18
N GLU A 232 1.62 10.66 18.76
CA GLU A 232 3.04 11.05 18.75
C GLU A 232 3.95 10.05 19.47
N ASN A 233 3.48 9.45 20.56
CA ASN A 233 4.25 8.44 21.27
C ASN A 233 4.36 7.15 20.47
N LEU A 234 3.29 6.72 19.82
CA LEU A 234 3.33 5.55 18.91
C LEU A 234 4.19 5.83 17.68
N ASP A 235 4.13 7.03 17.10
CA ASP A 235 4.98 7.43 15.99
C ASP A 235 6.47 7.27 16.34
N LYS A 236 6.90 7.75 17.52
CA LYS A 236 8.29 7.58 18.00
C LYS A 236 8.71 6.12 18.09
N VAL A 237 7.81 5.22 18.47
CA VAL A 237 8.07 3.76 18.52
C VAL A 237 8.16 3.17 17.11
N LEU A 238 7.33 3.66 16.20
CA LEU A 238 7.22 3.16 14.83
C LEU A 238 8.33 3.68 13.91
N GLN A 239 8.88 4.89 14.14
CA GLN A 239 9.90 5.50 13.27
C GLN A 239 11.13 4.59 13.00
N PRO A 240 11.74 3.91 13.99
CA PRO A 240 12.82 2.97 13.72
C PRO A 240 12.40 1.81 12.82
N LEU A 241 11.17 1.30 12.96
CA LEU A 241 10.61 0.25 12.08
C LEU A 241 10.40 0.79 10.67
N HIS A 242 9.78 1.96 10.53
CA HIS A 242 9.54 2.59 9.22
C HIS A 242 10.85 2.73 8.44
N ASN A 243 11.86 3.32 9.06
CA ASN A 243 13.16 3.53 8.44
C ASN A 243 13.85 2.21 8.07
N SER A 244 13.79 1.19 8.94
CA SER A 244 14.46 -0.10 8.70
C SER A 244 13.85 -0.88 7.52
N MET A 245 12.59 -0.64 7.16
CA MET A 245 11.95 -1.30 6.02
C MET A 245 12.40 -0.77 4.65
N PHE A 246 13.16 0.34 4.62
CA PHE A 246 13.59 1.00 3.40
C PHE A 246 15.12 1.22 3.29
N VAL A 247 15.91 0.61 4.18
CA VAL A 247 17.40 0.65 4.10
C VAL A 247 17.93 -0.09 2.87
N GLU A 248 17.20 -1.05 2.36
CA GLU A 248 17.35 -1.65 1.05
C GLU A 248 16.00 -1.63 0.28
N SER A 249 16.02 -2.13 -0.95
CA SER A 249 14.79 -2.14 -1.77
C SER A 249 13.66 -2.93 -1.11
N ASN A 250 12.56 -2.24 -0.78
CA ASN A 250 11.32 -2.88 -0.36
C ASN A 250 10.79 -3.80 -1.50
N PRO A 251 10.41 -5.09 -1.21
CA PRO A 251 10.07 -5.64 0.11
C PRO A 251 11.15 -6.50 0.81
N SER A 252 12.41 -6.52 0.38
CA SER A 252 13.40 -7.42 0.98
C SER A 252 13.55 -7.24 2.50
N PRO A 253 13.65 -6.00 3.07
CA PRO A 253 13.74 -5.83 4.53
C PRO A 253 12.48 -6.28 5.27
N VAL A 254 11.28 -5.95 4.79
CA VAL A 254 10.04 -6.34 5.48
C VAL A 254 9.80 -7.85 5.42
N LYS A 255 10.21 -8.55 4.37
CA LYS A 255 10.14 -10.01 4.31
C LYS A 255 11.12 -10.66 5.29
N TYR A 256 12.32 -10.09 5.46
CA TYR A 256 13.24 -10.53 6.49
C TYR A 256 12.66 -10.33 7.91
N ALA A 257 12.06 -9.19 8.18
CA ALA A 257 11.36 -8.95 9.44
C ALA A 257 10.20 -9.94 9.66
N ALA A 258 9.41 -10.22 8.64
CA ALA A 258 8.33 -11.21 8.69
C ALA A 258 8.85 -12.63 9.00
N LYS A 259 10.04 -12.98 8.49
CA LYS A 259 10.71 -14.25 8.80
C LYS A 259 11.11 -14.34 10.29
N ILE A 260 11.69 -13.28 10.84
CA ILE A 260 12.04 -13.25 12.29
C ILE A 260 10.78 -13.48 13.13
N LEU A 261 9.65 -12.90 12.75
CA LEU A 261 8.36 -13.07 13.42
C LEU A 261 7.68 -14.43 13.12
N GLY A 262 8.30 -15.30 12.34
CA GLY A 262 7.75 -16.62 11.99
C GLY A 262 6.49 -16.56 11.12
N LEU A 263 6.31 -15.47 10.36
CA LEU A 263 5.13 -15.28 9.50
C LEU A 263 5.29 -15.93 8.13
N CYS A 264 6.50 -15.84 7.51
CA CYS A 264 6.84 -16.48 6.24
C CYS A 264 8.36 -16.57 6.07
N ASP A 265 8.85 -17.15 4.97
CA ASP A 265 10.28 -17.08 4.59
C ASP A 265 10.62 -15.69 4.02
N ASP A 266 11.92 -15.32 4.01
CA ASP A 266 12.45 -14.10 3.45
C ASP A 266 12.76 -14.20 1.94
N ALA A 267 12.22 -15.20 1.27
CA ALA A 267 12.41 -15.41 -0.15
C ALA A 267 11.80 -14.27 -0.97
N VAL A 268 12.57 -13.72 -1.89
CA VAL A 268 12.17 -12.74 -2.90
C VAL A 268 12.55 -13.25 -4.27
N ARG A 269 11.87 -12.80 -5.32
CA ARG A 269 12.18 -13.15 -6.70
C ARG A 269 13.12 -12.14 -7.35
N LEU A 270 14.04 -12.61 -8.18
CA LEU A 270 14.89 -11.72 -8.98
C LEU A 270 14.03 -10.72 -9.79
N PRO A 271 14.47 -9.45 -9.92
CA PRO A 271 15.80 -8.94 -9.62
C PRO A 271 16.05 -8.57 -8.15
N LEU A 272 15.07 -8.73 -7.27
CA LEU A 272 15.28 -8.54 -5.83
C LEU A 272 16.10 -9.71 -5.25
N VAL A 273 16.85 -9.40 -4.19
CA VAL A 273 17.67 -10.36 -3.47
C VAL A 273 17.41 -10.25 -1.96
N LYS A 274 17.82 -11.27 -1.20
CA LYS A 274 17.79 -11.21 0.25
C LYS A 274 18.70 -10.10 0.75
N VAL A 275 18.32 -9.51 1.88
CA VAL A 275 19.05 -8.40 2.50
C VAL A 275 20.46 -8.79 2.98
N THR A 276 21.35 -7.80 3.00
CA THR A 276 22.71 -7.92 3.55
C THR A 276 22.69 -8.18 5.07
N ASP A 277 23.80 -8.65 5.63
CA ASP A 277 23.92 -8.86 7.07
C ASP A 277 23.86 -7.55 7.86
N GLU A 278 24.32 -6.44 7.28
CA GLU A 278 24.14 -5.10 7.85
C GLU A 278 22.66 -4.74 8.00
N THR A 279 21.88 -4.92 6.96
CA THR A 279 20.43 -4.68 6.98
C THR A 279 19.71 -5.64 7.95
N LYS A 280 20.13 -6.91 8.03
CA LYS A 280 19.58 -7.85 9.04
C LYS A 280 19.76 -7.30 10.45
N ASN A 281 20.94 -6.78 10.79
CA ASN A 281 21.19 -6.20 12.10
C ASN A 281 20.32 -4.96 12.37
N ILE A 282 20.16 -4.08 11.38
CA ILE A 282 19.30 -2.88 11.50
C ILE A 282 17.85 -3.28 11.75
N VAL A 283 17.33 -4.21 10.96
CA VAL A 283 15.94 -4.70 11.08
C VAL A 283 15.71 -5.40 12.43
N SER A 284 16.63 -6.29 12.85
CA SER A 284 16.51 -6.99 14.14
C SER A 284 16.48 -6.01 15.31
N LYS A 285 17.38 -5.02 15.33
CA LYS A 285 17.40 -3.98 16.36
C LYS A 285 16.12 -3.13 16.38
N ALA A 286 15.55 -2.84 15.21
CA ALA A 286 14.28 -2.10 15.14
C ALA A 286 13.13 -2.91 15.73
N LEU A 287 13.05 -4.23 15.46
CA LEU A 287 12.05 -5.13 16.03
C LEU A 287 12.17 -5.21 17.56
N GLU A 288 13.40 -5.36 18.09
CA GLU A 288 13.68 -5.37 19.53
C GLU A 288 13.26 -4.04 20.19
N THR A 289 13.60 -2.89 19.57
CA THR A 289 13.24 -1.56 20.06
C THR A 289 11.73 -1.38 20.14
N ALA A 290 10.99 -1.92 19.18
CA ALA A 290 9.54 -1.89 19.15
C ALA A 290 8.90 -3.01 20.01
N LYS A 291 9.70 -3.86 20.66
CA LYS A 291 9.26 -5.01 21.49
C LYS A 291 8.37 -6.00 20.73
N LEU A 292 8.71 -6.25 19.49
CA LEU A 292 8.04 -7.24 18.64
C LEU A 292 8.70 -8.63 18.73
N VAL A 293 9.92 -8.65 19.23
CA VAL A 293 10.73 -9.86 19.56
C VAL A 293 11.41 -9.69 20.90
#